data_6f2f6636f5a68e47f87e7cdd64290f95
#
_entry.id   6f2f6636f5a68e47f87e7cdd64290f95
#
_cell.length_a   1.000
_cell.length_b   1.000
_cell.length_c   1.000
_cell.angle_alpha   90.00
_cell.angle_beta   90.00
_cell.angle_gamma   90.00
#
_symmetry.space_group_name_H-M   'P 1'
#
loop_
_entity.id
_entity.type
_entity.pdbx_description
1 polymer ?
#
loop_
_entity_poly.entity_id
_entity_poly.type
_entity_poly.pdbx_seq_one_letter_code
_entity_poly.pdbx_strand_id
1 'polypeptide(L)'
;MHMSTTRVAVAGASGYAGGEVLRLLLGHPEVEIGALTGGSNAGERLGVLQPHLVPLADRVLEETGPQTLGGHDVVFLALPHGQSGAVAAQLGESDPDTVVIDCGADFRLTDAAAWKKFYGSEHAGSWPYGLPELPGQRAQLEGARRIAVPGCYPTVSTLALAPAVAAGLVHADDLVVVAASGTSGAGKAPKTNLLGSEVMGSATAYGVGTHRHTPEIVQNLSALTEDPVRVSFTPVLVPMPRGILATASASVQDGVTVDDVRATYEKAYAEEPFVHLLPEGTWPATKSVTGSNAVHLQVTVDDAAGRMVAVGAVDNLAKGTGGAAVQCMNLALGLPEQTGLSSIGLAP
;
A
#
# COMPACT_ATOMS: atom_id res chain seq x y z
N MET A 1 22.54 0.29 25.78
CA MET A 1 21.22 -0.29 26.09
C MET A 1 21.00 -1.41 25.08
N HIS A 2 20.86 -2.67 25.49
CA HIS A 2 20.31 -3.69 24.63
C HIS A 2 18.84 -3.32 24.44
N MET A 3 18.45 -2.83 23.25
CA MET A 3 17.04 -2.75 22.91
C MET A 3 16.54 -4.19 22.79
N SER A 4 15.44 -4.52 23.44
CA SER A 4 14.83 -5.84 23.31
C SER A 4 14.35 -5.96 21.87
N THR A 5 14.71 -7.05 21.19
CA THR A 5 14.28 -7.33 19.83
C THR A 5 12.76 -7.40 19.78
N THR A 6 12.12 -6.67 18.85
CA THR A 6 10.67 -6.67 18.66
C THR A 6 10.22 -8.01 18.10
N ARG A 7 9.34 -8.70 18.80
CA ARG A 7 8.82 -10.00 18.37
C ARG A 7 7.57 -9.84 17.52
N VAL A 8 7.61 -10.34 16.27
CA VAL A 8 6.60 -10.08 15.25
C VAL A 8 5.92 -11.37 14.79
N ALA A 9 4.59 -11.39 14.73
CA ALA A 9 3.81 -12.44 14.08
C ALA A 9 3.25 -11.98 12.72
N VAL A 10 3.11 -12.92 11.77
CA VAL A 10 2.52 -12.64 10.45
C VAL A 10 1.40 -13.62 10.17
N ALA A 11 0.17 -13.11 10.16
CA ALA A 11 -1.00 -13.86 9.73
C ALA A 11 -1.15 -13.77 8.20
N GLY A 12 -1.34 -14.92 7.54
CA GLY A 12 -1.38 -14.99 6.08
C GLY A 12 0.00 -15.07 5.42
N ALA A 13 0.98 -15.64 6.10
CA ALA A 13 2.36 -15.81 5.64
C ALA A 13 2.51 -16.57 4.30
N SER A 14 1.53 -17.39 3.93
CA SER A 14 1.50 -18.15 2.66
C SER A 14 1.16 -17.30 1.43
N GLY A 15 0.56 -16.11 1.61
CA GLY A 15 0.16 -15.20 0.54
C GLY A 15 1.30 -14.31 0.04
N TYR A 16 1.05 -13.55 -1.05
CA TYR A 16 2.06 -12.62 -1.58
C TYR A 16 2.36 -11.47 -0.62
N ALA A 17 1.33 -10.87 -0.01
CA ALA A 17 1.53 -9.78 0.95
C ALA A 17 2.29 -10.24 2.19
N GLY A 18 1.89 -11.36 2.81
CA GLY A 18 2.60 -11.94 3.96
C GLY A 18 4.02 -12.35 3.62
N GLY A 19 4.25 -12.96 2.43
CA GLY A 19 5.59 -13.30 1.96
C GLY A 19 6.48 -12.07 1.77
N GLU A 20 5.93 -10.95 1.28
CA GLU A 20 6.69 -9.70 1.14
C GLU A 20 7.00 -9.06 2.49
N VAL A 21 6.04 -9.02 3.42
CA VAL A 21 6.31 -8.59 4.80
C VAL A 21 7.45 -9.40 5.40
N LEU A 22 7.43 -10.73 5.28
CA LEU A 22 8.49 -11.60 5.80
C LEU A 22 9.84 -11.34 5.13
N ARG A 23 9.87 -11.11 3.81
CA ARG A 23 11.10 -10.77 3.08
C ARG A 23 11.76 -9.52 3.66
N LEU A 24 10.97 -8.50 3.97
CA LEU A 24 11.46 -7.24 4.55
C LEU A 24 11.89 -7.43 6.00
N LEU A 25 11.09 -8.13 6.81
CA LEU A 25 11.40 -8.40 8.21
C LEU A 25 12.68 -9.23 8.41
N LEU A 26 13.00 -10.15 7.48
CA LEU A 26 14.26 -10.89 7.50
C LEU A 26 15.51 -10.00 7.40
N GLY A 27 15.38 -8.83 6.79
CA GLY A 27 16.45 -7.82 6.72
C GLY A 27 16.37 -6.74 7.80
N HIS A 28 15.40 -6.81 8.70
CA HIS A 28 15.16 -5.76 9.70
C HIS A 28 16.00 -6.01 10.98
N PRO A 29 16.88 -5.08 11.39
CA PRO A 29 17.83 -5.32 12.47
C PRO A 29 17.19 -5.44 13.87
N GLU A 30 16.00 -4.88 14.07
CA GLU A 30 15.33 -4.80 15.37
C GLU A 30 14.20 -5.81 15.56
N VAL A 31 14.04 -6.79 14.60
CA VAL A 31 12.90 -7.70 14.58
C VAL A 31 13.31 -9.15 14.72
N GLU A 32 12.57 -9.90 15.54
CA GLU A 32 12.56 -11.35 15.60
C GLU A 32 11.22 -11.89 15.07
N ILE A 33 11.28 -12.77 14.06
CA ILE A 33 10.09 -13.37 13.47
C ILE A 33 9.58 -14.50 14.36
N GLY A 34 8.44 -14.27 14.99
CA GLY A 34 7.69 -15.19 15.84
C GLY A 34 6.75 -16.09 15.05
N ALA A 35 5.45 -16.11 15.39
CA ALA A 35 4.45 -16.99 14.77
C ALA A 35 4.16 -16.64 13.32
N LEU A 36 3.96 -17.70 12.50
CA LEU A 36 3.58 -17.60 11.08
C LEU A 36 2.32 -18.40 10.87
N THR A 37 1.23 -17.76 10.39
CA THR A 37 -0.02 -18.50 10.17
C THR A 37 -0.41 -18.53 8.70
N GLY A 38 -1.13 -19.58 8.29
CA GLY A 38 -1.41 -19.84 6.88
C GLY A 38 -2.88 -20.09 6.52
N GLY A 39 -3.82 -19.91 7.43
CA GLY A 39 -5.22 -20.25 7.19
C GLY A 39 -5.37 -21.68 6.67
N SER A 40 -5.88 -21.87 5.46
CA SER A 40 -6.01 -23.20 4.83
C SER A 40 -4.69 -23.95 4.57
N ASN A 41 -3.55 -23.26 4.71
CA ASN A 41 -2.21 -23.85 4.59
C ASN A 41 -1.56 -24.14 5.97
N ALA A 42 -2.33 -24.11 7.05
CA ALA A 42 -1.83 -24.53 8.36
C ALA A 42 -1.34 -25.99 8.31
N GLY A 43 -0.19 -26.26 8.93
CA GLY A 43 0.51 -27.55 8.86
C GLY A 43 1.52 -27.68 7.72
N GLU A 44 1.49 -26.81 6.71
CA GLU A 44 2.46 -26.81 5.61
C GLU A 44 3.75 -26.08 5.99
N ARG A 45 4.88 -26.52 5.43
CA ARG A 45 6.14 -25.79 5.56
C ARG A 45 6.13 -24.52 4.69
N LEU A 46 6.62 -23.41 5.25
CA LEU A 46 6.68 -22.15 4.52
C LEU A 46 7.50 -22.25 3.23
N GLY A 47 8.61 -22.99 3.23
CA GLY A 47 9.47 -23.17 2.05
C GLY A 47 8.79 -23.79 0.83
N VAL A 48 7.73 -24.58 1.03
CA VAL A 48 6.89 -25.12 -0.07
C VAL A 48 6.09 -23.99 -0.75
N LEU A 49 5.64 -23.02 0.03
CA LEU A 49 4.76 -21.94 -0.42
C LEU A 49 5.53 -20.68 -0.80
N GLN A 50 6.66 -20.41 -0.14
CA GLN A 50 7.53 -19.23 -0.29
C GLN A 50 9.00 -19.67 -0.41
N PRO A 51 9.40 -20.34 -1.51
CA PRO A 51 10.73 -20.95 -1.63
C PRO A 51 11.89 -19.94 -1.59
N HIS A 52 11.63 -18.68 -1.84
CA HIS A 52 12.63 -17.60 -1.77
C HIS A 52 12.95 -17.16 -0.34
N LEU A 53 12.13 -17.53 0.65
CA LEU A 53 12.34 -17.21 2.07
C LEU A 53 13.15 -18.33 2.75
N VAL A 54 14.35 -18.60 2.22
CA VAL A 54 15.22 -19.74 2.65
C VAL A 54 15.45 -19.81 4.16
N PRO A 55 15.70 -18.70 4.89
CA PRO A 55 15.89 -18.73 6.34
C PRO A 55 14.67 -19.21 7.13
N LEU A 56 13.48 -19.15 6.55
CA LEU A 56 12.21 -19.57 7.16
C LEU A 56 11.63 -20.86 6.54
N ALA A 57 12.35 -21.54 5.64
CA ALA A 57 11.84 -22.62 4.82
C ALA A 57 11.28 -23.80 5.65
N ASP A 58 11.90 -24.12 6.80
CA ASP A 58 11.48 -25.22 7.67
C ASP A 58 10.39 -24.82 8.69
N ARG A 59 10.00 -23.55 8.74
CA ARG A 59 8.91 -23.10 9.61
C ARG A 59 7.59 -23.68 9.14
N VAL A 60 6.86 -24.30 10.05
CA VAL A 60 5.51 -24.83 9.81
C VAL A 60 4.50 -23.71 10.08
N LEU A 61 3.54 -23.53 9.17
CA LEU A 61 2.48 -22.57 9.34
C LEU A 61 1.46 -23.06 10.37
N GLU A 62 1.08 -22.19 11.29
CA GLU A 62 0.11 -22.46 12.33
C GLU A 62 -1.30 -22.00 11.94
N GLU A 63 -2.30 -22.36 12.71
CA GLU A 63 -3.66 -21.84 12.58
C GLU A 63 -3.71 -20.37 13.00
N THR A 64 -4.53 -19.58 12.29
CA THR A 64 -4.72 -18.16 12.60
C THR A 64 -5.70 -18.00 13.75
N GLY A 65 -5.24 -17.46 14.86
CA GLY A 65 -6.09 -17.21 16.02
C GLY A 65 -5.34 -16.48 17.14
N PRO A 66 -6.05 -16.01 18.17
CA PRO A 66 -5.47 -15.22 19.26
C PRO A 66 -4.43 -16.03 20.07
N GLN A 67 -4.58 -17.35 20.16
CA GLN A 67 -3.62 -18.22 20.88
C GLN A 67 -2.26 -18.24 20.20
N THR A 68 -2.23 -18.22 18.86
CA THR A 68 -1.00 -18.23 18.07
C THR A 68 -0.41 -16.83 17.94
N LEU A 69 -1.25 -15.83 17.72
CA LEU A 69 -0.82 -14.47 17.44
C LEU A 69 -0.55 -13.63 18.69
N GLY A 70 -1.16 -13.96 19.83
CA GLY A 70 -0.95 -13.26 21.10
C GLY A 70 0.48 -13.39 21.64
N GLY A 71 0.87 -12.49 22.54
CA GLY A 71 2.21 -12.44 23.11
C GLY A 71 3.32 -11.99 22.17
N HIS A 72 2.95 -11.38 21.02
CA HIS A 72 3.88 -10.70 20.12
C HIS A 72 3.73 -9.19 20.25
N ASP A 73 4.82 -8.45 20.11
CA ASP A 73 4.80 -6.99 20.17
C ASP A 73 4.04 -6.39 18.98
N VAL A 74 4.17 -7.04 17.80
CA VAL A 74 3.52 -6.62 16.56
C VAL A 74 2.91 -7.83 15.83
N VAL A 75 1.70 -7.65 15.31
CA VAL A 75 1.01 -8.63 14.44
C VAL A 75 0.64 -7.98 13.12
N PHE A 76 1.17 -8.53 12.02
CA PHE A 76 0.74 -8.20 10.67
C PHE A 76 -0.42 -9.10 10.25
N LEU A 77 -1.52 -8.49 9.80
CA LEU A 77 -2.67 -9.19 9.23
C LEU A 77 -2.62 -9.08 7.70
N ALA A 78 -2.06 -10.08 7.02
CA ALA A 78 -2.03 -10.17 5.56
C ALA A 78 -3.10 -11.14 5.05
N LEU A 79 -4.33 -10.95 5.54
CA LEU A 79 -5.48 -11.82 5.32
C LEU A 79 -6.33 -11.35 4.13
N PRO A 80 -7.16 -12.22 3.55
CA PRO A 80 -8.18 -11.80 2.59
C PRO A 80 -9.14 -10.77 3.19
N HIS A 81 -9.63 -9.84 2.36
CA HIS A 81 -10.59 -8.82 2.78
C HIS A 81 -11.82 -9.42 3.45
N GLY A 82 -12.27 -8.84 4.54
CA GLY A 82 -13.37 -9.31 5.39
C GLY A 82 -12.96 -10.31 6.47
N GLN A 83 -11.68 -10.68 6.57
CA GLN A 83 -11.20 -11.63 7.58
C GLN A 83 -10.36 -10.98 8.69
N SER A 84 -9.75 -9.83 8.44
CA SER A 84 -8.92 -9.14 9.43
C SER A 84 -9.75 -8.64 10.61
N GLY A 85 -11.00 -8.20 10.38
CA GLY A 85 -11.88 -7.64 11.41
C GLY A 85 -12.10 -8.59 12.60
N ALA A 86 -12.43 -9.86 12.33
CA ALA A 86 -12.67 -10.85 13.37
C ALA A 86 -11.41 -11.19 14.17
N VAL A 87 -10.27 -11.35 13.48
CA VAL A 87 -8.98 -11.65 14.14
C VAL A 87 -8.52 -10.46 14.98
N ALA A 88 -8.66 -9.25 14.47
CA ALA A 88 -8.27 -8.03 15.18
C ALA A 88 -9.13 -7.79 16.45
N ALA A 89 -10.43 -8.09 16.39
CA ALA A 89 -11.32 -8.01 17.55
C ALA A 89 -10.88 -8.98 18.66
N GLN A 90 -10.62 -10.24 18.30
CA GLN A 90 -10.16 -11.25 19.26
C GLN A 90 -8.79 -10.90 19.87
N LEU A 91 -7.86 -10.37 19.09
CA LEU A 91 -6.57 -9.88 19.58
C LEU A 91 -6.75 -8.67 20.51
N GLY A 92 -7.69 -7.75 20.20
CA GLY A 92 -7.97 -6.60 21.02
C GLY A 92 -8.51 -6.96 22.41
N GLU A 93 -9.23 -8.07 22.52
CA GLU A 93 -9.75 -8.60 23.79
C GLU A 93 -8.68 -9.35 24.60
N SER A 94 -7.86 -10.17 23.93
CA SER A 94 -6.88 -11.05 24.60
C SER A 94 -5.54 -10.40 24.85
N ASP A 95 -5.11 -9.47 23.98
CA ASP A 95 -3.79 -8.80 24.02
C ASP A 95 -3.90 -7.36 23.50
N PRO A 96 -4.45 -6.44 24.31
CA PRO A 96 -4.74 -5.06 23.88
C PRO A 96 -3.49 -4.24 23.61
N ASP A 97 -2.33 -4.64 24.13
CA ASP A 97 -1.07 -3.93 24.02
C ASP A 97 -0.32 -4.23 22.72
N THR A 98 -0.62 -5.35 22.06
CA THR A 98 -0.04 -5.71 20.76
C THR A 98 -0.37 -4.66 19.69
N VAL A 99 0.63 -4.25 18.92
CA VAL A 99 0.44 -3.42 17.73
C VAL A 99 -0.09 -4.29 16.60
N VAL A 100 -1.24 -3.93 16.03
CA VAL A 100 -1.84 -4.68 14.90
C VAL A 100 -1.82 -3.82 13.64
N ILE A 101 -1.21 -4.36 12.58
CA ILE A 101 -1.03 -3.71 11.27
C ILE A 101 -1.80 -4.52 10.23
N ASP A 102 -2.90 -3.96 9.74
CA ASP A 102 -3.76 -4.64 8.76
C ASP A 102 -3.35 -4.28 7.33
N CYS A 103 -2.84 -5.25 6.58
CA CYS A 103 -2.59 -5.17 5.14
C CYS A 103 -3.87 -5.45 4.32
N GLY A 104 -4.95 -5.90 4.96
CA GLY A 104 -6.28 -6.05 4.37
C GLY A 104 -6.95 -4.70 4.11
N ALA A 105 -8.24 -4.73 3.81
CA ALA A 105 -8.99 -3.51 3.55
C ALA A 105 -9.94 -3.11 4.69
N ASP A 106 -10.08 -3.98 5.69
CA ASP A 106 -11.20 -3.99 6.62
C ASP A 106 -11.33 -2.70 7.44
N PHE A 107 -10.24 -2.00 7.66
CA PHE A 107 -10.17 -0.81 8.51
C PHE A 107 -9.77 0.48 7.78
N ARG A 108 -9.70 0.48 6.42
CA ARG A 108 -9.24 1.65 5.64
C ARG A 108 -10.28 2.74 5.49
N LEU A 109 -11.55 2.35 5.22
CA LEU A 109 -12.61 3.29 4.94
C LEU A 109 -13.26 3.79 6.23
N THR A 110 -13.48 5.10 6.32
CA THR A 110 -14.22 5.73 7.41
C THR A 110 -15.72 5.70 7.17
N ASP A 111 -16.16 5.64 5.89
CA ASP A 111 -17.57 5.60 5.51
C ASP A 111 -18.06 4.16 5.39
N ALA A 112 -18.92 3.75 6.35
CA ALA A 112 -19.55 2.43 6.38
C ALA A 112 -20.45 2.16 5.16
N ALA A 113 -21.07 3.20 4.57
CA ALA A 113 -21.91 3.05 3.38
C ALA A 113 -21.05 2.76 2.14
N ALA A 114 -19.91 3.43 2.00
CA ALA A 114 -18.92 3.13 0.97
C ALA A 114 -18.37 1.71 1.14
N TRP A 115 -18.02 1.30 2.36
CA TRP A 115 -17.60 -0.07 2.63
C TRP A 115 -18.64 -1.09 2.18
N LYS A 116 -19.90 -0.94 2.61
CA LYS A 116 -20.97 -1.84 2.24
C LYS A 116 -21.20 -1.91 0.73
N LYS A 117 -21.13 -0.76 0.04
CA LYS A 117 -21.29 -0.67 -1.43
C LYS A 117 -20.19 -1.42 -2.19
N PHE A 118 -18.92 -1.30 -1.78
CA PHE A 118 -17.77 -1.80 -2.53
C PHE A 118 -17.26 -3.18 -2.06
N TYR A 119 -17.49 -3.54 -0.80
CA TYR A 119 -17.02 -4.81 -0.21
C TYR A 119 -18.15 -5.77 0.14
N GLY A 120 -19.37 -5.28 0.36
CA GLY A 120 -20.58 -6.12 0.55
C GLY A 120 -20.73 -6.77 1.93
N SER A 121 -19.83 -6.47 2.88
CA SER A 121 -19.86 -6.98 4.25
C SER A 121 -20.13 -5.88 5.26
N GLU A 122 -20.25 -6.26 6.56
CA GLU A 122 -20.35 -5.30 7.66
C GLU A 122 -19.03 -4.55 7.84
N HIS A 123 -19.12 -3.27 8.21
CA HIS A 123 -17.97 -2.38 8.42
C HIS A 123 -17.36 -2.65 9.81
N ALA A 124 -16.09 -3.01 9.85
CA ALA A 124 -15.39 -3.35 11.09
C ALA A 124 -14.87 -2.14 11.89
N GLY A 125 -15.13 -0.92 11.43
CA GLY A 125 -14.55 0.30 11.96
C GLY A 125 -13.43 0.85 11.08
N SER A 126 -12.75 1.90 11.54
CA SER A 126 -11.59 2.48 10.83
C SER A 126 -10.43 2.71 11.79
N TRP A 127 -9.21 2.58 11.26
CA TRP A 127 -7.96 2.81 11.99
C TRP A 127 -7.17 3.93 11.36
N PRO A 128 -6.15 4.49 12.06
CA PRO A 128 -5.17 5.39 11.45
C PRO A 128 -4.66 4.84 10.13
N TYR A 129 -4.71 5.68 9.09
CA TYR A 129 -4.40 5.28 7.72
C TYR A 129 -2.89 5.32 7.47
N GLY A 130 -2.30 4.20 7.07
CA GLY A 130 -0.86 3.95 7.00
C GLY A 130 -0.16 4.55 5.77
N LEU A 131 -0.41 5.81 5.46
CA LEU A 131 0.29 6.58 4.43
C LEU A 131 0.91 7.84 5.07
N PRO A 132 2.09 7.72 5.69
CA PRO A 132 2.70 8.80 6.48
C PRO A 132 3.03 10.06 5.67
N GLU A 133 3.13 9.95 4.35
CA GLU A 133 3.39 11.05 3.43
C GLU A 133 2.19 12.01 3.26
N LEU A 134 1.00 11.63 3.73
CA LEU A 134 -0.13 12.54 3.77
C LEU A 134 -0.01 13.53 4.93
N PRO A 135 -0.46 14.79 4.77
CA PRO A 135 -0.41 15.79 5.81
C PRO A 135 -1.00 15.30 7.14
N GLY A 136 -0.20 15.34 8.21
CA GLY A 136 -0.61 14.99 9.56
C GLY A 136 -0.71 13.47 9.86
N GLN A 137 -0.59 12.60 8.86
CA GLN A 137 -0.72 11.15 9.07
C GLN A 137 0.46 10.56 9.85
N ARG A 138 1.68 11.01 9.61
CA ARG A 138 2.87 10.51 10.34
C ARG A 138 2.67 10.64 11.85
N ALA A 139 2.22 11.77 12.35
CA ALA A 139 1.96 11.98 13.76
C ALA A 139 0.85 11.08 14.33
N GLN A 140 -0.12 10.65 13.50
CA GLN A 140 -1.16 9.71 13.93
C GLN A 140 -0.65 8.26 13.99
N LEU A 141 0.43 7.95 13.27
CA LEU A 141 1.03 6.61 13.23
C LEU A 141 2.05 6.40 14.35
N GLU A 142 2.67 7.47 14.86
CA GLU A 142 3.61 7.43 15.98
C GLU A 142 2.92 6.89 17.24
N GLY A 143 3.39 5.75 17.74
CA GLY A 143 2.80 5.08 18.91
C GLY A 143 1.41 4.46 18.67
N ALA A 144 0.90 4.43 17.45
CA ALA A 144 -0.39 3.84 17.14
C ALA A 144 -0.37 2.32 17.33
N ARG A 145 -1.39 1.79 18.00
CA ARG A 145 -1.54 0.33 18.21
C ARG A 145 -2.35 -0.37 17.14
N ARG A 146 -3.06 0.37 16.30
CA ARG A 146 -3.93 -0.15 15.24
C ARG A 146 -3.69 0.68 14.00
N ILE A 147 -3.30 0.05 12.90
CA ILE A 147 -2.93 0.74 11.66
C ILE A 147 -3.52 0.01 10.46
N ALA A 148 -4.19 0.75 9.58
CA ALA A 148 -4.71 0.26 8.31
C ALA A 148 -3.76 0.62 7.16
N VAL A 149 -3.07 -0.37 6.60
CA VAL A 149 -2.15 -0.17 5.48
C VAL A 149 -2.93 0.12 4.19
N PRO A 150 -2.54 1.12 3.39
CA PRO A 150 -3.18 1.46 2.12
C PRO A 150 -3.27 0.32 1.11
N GLY A 151 -4.22 0.41 0.19
CA GLY A 151 -4.17 -0.36 -1.04
C GLY A 151 -3.08 0.14 -1.99
N CYS A 152 -2.53 -0.75 -2.82
CA CYS A 152 -1.43 -0.41 -3.72
C CYS A 152 -1.77 0.69 -4.74
N TYR A 153 -2.95 0.65 -5.34
CA TYR A 153 -3.43 1.73 -6.21
C TYR A 153 -3.69 3.05 -5.46
N PRO A 154 -4.38 3.05 -4.30
CA PRO A 154 -4.52 4.25 -3.49
C PRO A 154 -3.19 4.89 -3.12
N THR A 155 -2.18 4.10 -2.76
CA THR A 155 -0.84 4.61 -2.45
C THR A 155 -0.30 5.48 -3.58
N VAL A 156 -0.15 4.94 -4.78
CA VAL A 156 0.46 5.68 -5.89
C VAL A 156 -0.45 6.78 -6.44
N SER A 157 -1.76 6.54 -6.51
CA SER A 157 -2.72 7.53 -7.05
C SER A 157 -2.87 8.74 -6.12
N THR A 158 -2.94 8.47 -4.82
CA THR A 158 -3.00 9.55 -3.83
C THR A 158 -1.73 10.39 -3.85
N LEU A 159 -0.55 9.76 -3.80
CA LEU A 159 0.72 10.49 -3.82
C LEU A 159 0.94 11.25 -5.14
N ALA A 160 0.41 10.75 -6.26
CA ALA A 160 0.47 11.45 -7.53
C ALA A 160 -0.43 12.70 -7.59
N LEU A 161 -1.51 12.78 -6.80
CA LEU A 161 -2.50 13.87 -6.87
C LEU A 161 -2.48 14.79 -5.65
N ALA A 162 -2.06 14.27 -4.48
CA ALA A 162 -2.20 14.96 -3.20
C ALA A 162 -1.61 16.39 -3.16
N PRO A 163 -0.38 16.66 -3.65
CA PRO A 163 0.16 18.01 -3.58
C PRO A 163 -0.66 19.03 -4.39
N ALA A 164 -1.08 18.67 -5.59
CA ALA A 164 -1.84 19.55 -6.45
C ALA A 164 -3.26 19.83 -5.93
N VAL A 165 -3.91 18.79 -5.37
CA VAL A 165 -5.24 18.94 -4.74
C VAL A 165 -5.13 19.77 -3.47
N ALA A 166 -4.17 19.50 -2.60
CA ALA A 166 -3.99 20.24 -1.35
C ALA A 166 -3.63 21.71 -1.57
N ALA A 167 -2.93 22.03 -2.65
CA ALA A 167 -2.57 23.40 -3.01
C ALA A 167 -3.64 24.12 -3.86
N GLY A 168 -4.74 23.45 -4.22
CA GLY A 168 -5.79 24.03 -5.06
C GLY A 168 -5.34 24.36 -6.49
N LEU A 169 -4.34 23.64 -7.02
CA LEU A 169 -3.81 23.88 -8.37
C LEU A 169 -4.65 23.23 -9.48
N VAL A 170 -5.52 22.30 -9.11
CA VAL A 170 -6.34 21.52 -10.04
C VAL A 170 -7.79 21.49 -9.60
N HIS A 171 -8.70 21.22 -10.54
CA HIS A 171 -10.11 20.96 -10.25
C HIS A 171 -10.25 19.57 -9.61
N ALA A 172 -10.57 19.51 -8.33
CA ALA A 172 -10.66 18.25 -7.57
C ALA A 172 -11.84 17.37 -7.99
N ASP A 173 -12.82 17.91 -8.70
CA ASP A 173 -13.97 17.17 -9.24
C ASP A 173 -13.75 16.63 -10.67
N ASP A 174 -12.54 16.82 -11.24
CA ASP A 174 -12.15 16.32 -12.57
C ASP A 174 -10.85 15.52 -12.54
N LEU A 175 -10.74 14.56 -11.61
CA LEU A 175 -9.56 13.72 -11.47
C LEU A 175 -9.73 12.43 -12.26
N VAL A 176 -8.74 12.12 -13.10
CA VAL A 176 -8.67 10.87 -13.89
C VAL A 176 -7.41 10.13 -13.53
N VAL A 177 -7.54 8.83 -13.23
CA VAL A 177 -6.41 7.93 -12.96
C VAL A 177 -6.53 6.67 -13.80
N VAL A 178 -5.53 6.40 -14.62
CA VAL A 178 -5.34 5.12 -15.31
C VAL A 178 -4.09 4.46 -14.76
N ALA A 179 -4.20 3.23 -14.27
CA ALA A 179 -3.08 2.57 -13.60
C ALA A 179 -2.86 1.16 -14.11
N ALA A 180 -1.72 0.94 -14.77
CA ALA A 180 -1.25 -0.37 -15.22
C ALA A 180 -0.58 -1.11 -14.05
N SER A 181 -1.08 -2.32 -13.73
CA SER A 181 -0.60 -3.13 -12.60
C SER A 181 -0.17 -4.51 -13.04
N GLY A 182 0.86 -5.01 -12.39
CA GLY A 182 1.26 -6.40 -12.46
C GLY A 182 0.26 -7.35 -11.79
N THR A 183 0.35 -8.62 -12.14
CA THR A 183 -0.60 -9.68 -11.77
C THR A 183 -0.61 -10.05 -10.30
N SER A 184 0.51 -9.84 -9.58
CA SER A 184 0.60 -10.20 -8.15
C SER A 184 -0.38 -9.46 -7.25
N GLY A 185 -0.87 -8.27 -7.66
CA GLY A 185 -1.90 -7.53 -6.94
C GLY A 185 -3.24 -8.24 -6.82
N ALA A 186 -3.50 -9.22 -7.69
CA ALA A 186 -4.71 -10.05 -7.64
C ALA A 186 -4.64 -11.20 -6.60
N GLY A 187 -3.50 -11.36 -5.92
CA GLY A 187 -3.24 -12.41 -4.94
C GLY A 187 -2.76 -13.73 -5.59
N LYS A 188 -2.43 -14.72 -4.74
CA LYS A 188 -1.82 -15.99 -5.14
C LYS A 188 -2.85 -17.07 -5.57
N ALA A 189 -4.13 -16.86 -5.21
CA ALA A 189 -5.17 -17.82 -5.55
C ALA A 189 -5.31 -17.98 -7.08
N PRO A 190 -5.38 -19.21 -7.61
CA PRO A 190 -5.51 -19.45 -9.04
C PRO A 190 -6.87 -18.92 -9.56
N LYS A 191 -6.80 -18.18 -10.67
CA LYS A 191 -7.98 -17.67 -11.38
C LYS A 191 -7.75 -17.83 -12.87
N THR A 192 -8.78 -18.18 -13.63
CA THR A 192 -8.68 -18.41 -15.08
C THR A 192 -8.07 -17.22 -15.81
N ASN A 193 -8.54 -16.01 -15.52
CA ASN A 193 -8.04 -14.77 -16.13
C ASN A 193 -6.62 -14.36 -15.71
N LEU A 194 -5.97 -15.12 -14.83
CA LEU A 194 -4.58 -14.92 -14.39
C LEU A 194 -3.65 -16.05 -14.85
N LEU A 195 -4.15 -17.00 -15.66
CA LEU A 195 -3.31 -18.02 -16.28
C LEU A 195 -2.32 -17.37 -17.24
N GLY A 196 -1.14 -17.95 -17.38
CA GLY A 196 -0.10 -17.41 -18.25
C GLY A 196 -0.57 -17.18 -19.69
N SER A 197 -1.31 -18.13 -20.26
CA SER A 197 -1.87 -18.02 -21.62
C SER A 197 -2.91 -16.90 -21.79
N GLU A 198 -3.55 -16.47 -20.69
CA GLU A 198 -4.54 -15.38 -20.72
C GLU A 198 -3.89 -13.99 -20.50
N VAL A 199 -2.81 -13.95 -19.73
CA VAL A 199 -2.16 -12.69 -19.31
C VAL A 199 -1.02 -12.30 -20.26
N MET A 200 -0.22 -13.26 -20.72
CA MET A 200 0.95 -12.96 -21.55
C MET A 200 0.52 -12.36 -22.89
N GLY A 201 1.09 -11.20 -23.23
CA GLY A 201 0.75 -10.47 -24.45
C GLY A 201 -0.58 -9.69 -24.39
N SER A 202 -1.24 -9.60 -23.24
CA SER A 202 -2.53 -8.92 -23.06
C SER A 202 -2.46 -7.79 -22.02
N ALA A 203 -3.15 -6.68 -22.30
CA ALA A 203 -3.45 -5.64 -21.33
C ALA A 203 -4.97 -5.49 -21.23
N THR A 204 -5.55 -5.61 -20.02
CA THR A 204 -7.00 -5.66 -19.82
C THR A 204 -7.45 -4.73 -18.71
N ALA A 205 -8.36 -3.81 -19.00
CA ALA A 205 -9.04 -3.02 -17.98
C ALA A 205 -10.01 -3.89 -17.18
N TYR A 206 -10.09 -3.66 -15.87
CA TYR A 206 -10.99 -4.41 -15.01
C TYR A 206 -11.59 -3.52 -13.91
N GLY A 207 -12.76 -3.89 -13.39
CA GLY A 207 -13.41 -3.14 -12.30
C GLY A 207 -13.66 -1.67 -12.63
N VAL A 208 -13.79 -1.29 -13.91
CA VAL A 208 -14.00 0.11 -14.33
C VAL A 208 -15.29 0.64 -13.70
N GLY A 209 -15.21 1.77 -13.02
CA GLY A 209 -16.33 2.39 -12.31
C GLY A 209 -16.76 1.66 -11.03
N THR A 210 -16.21 0.47 -10.72
CA THR A 210 -16.63 -0.37 -9.58
C THR A 210 -15.48 -0.88 -8.72
N HIS A 211 -14.24 -0.48 -9.00
CA HIS A 211 -13.08 -0.98 -8.28
C HIS A 211 -13.08 -0.56 -6.81
N ARG A 212 -12.78 -1.50 -5.93
CA ARG A 212 -12.81 -1.32 -4.46
C ARG A 212 -11.86 -0.27 -3.92
N HIS A 213 -10.82 0.11 -4.66
CA HIS A 213 -9.89 1.18 -4.28
C HIS A 213 -10.39 2.59 -4.62
N THR A 214 -11.44 2.73 -5.42
CA THR A 214 -11.98 4.07 -5.77
C THR A 214 -12.39 4.88 -4.54
N PRO A 215 -13.21 4.34 -3.60
CA PRO A 215 -13.60 5.11 -2.42
C PRO A 215 -12.43 5.48 -1.52
N GLU A 216 -11.38 4.65 -1.48
CA GLU A 216 -10.17 4.91 -0.71
C GLU A 216 -9.37 6.10 -1.29
N ILE A 217 -9.22 6.17 -2.63
CA ILE A 217 -8.59 7.31 -3.30
C ILE A 217 -9.41 8.61 -3.06
N VAL A 218 -10.73 8.52 -3.22
CA VAL A 218 -11.63 9.67 -2.97
C VAL A 218 -11.52 10.14 -1.52
N GLN A 219 -11.57 9.22 -0.55
CA GLN A 219 -11.44 9.54 0.87
C GLN A 219 -10.13 10.30 1.17
N ASN A 220 -9.01 9.80 0.66
CA ASN A 220 -7.70 10.40 0.91
C ASN A 220 -7.60 11.81 0.34
N LEU A 221 -8.07 12.02 -0.89
CA LEU A 221 -8.01 13.33 -1.54
C LEU A 221 -9.04 14.30 -0.97
N SER A 222 -10.22 13.83 -0.55
CA SER A 222 -11.24 14.66 0.12
C SER A 222 -10.78 15.18 1.48
N ALA A 223 -9.81 14.54 2.12
CA ALA A 223 -9.23 15.04 3.36
C ALA A 223 -8.27 16.24 3.16
N LEU A 224 -7.95 16.58 1.90
CA LEU A 224 -6.96 17.62 1.54
C LEU A 224 -7.58 18.90 1.03
N THR A 225 -8.89 18.94 0.78
CA THR A 225 -9.60 20.07 0.21
C THR A 225 -11.05 20.13 0.68
N GLU A 226 -11.64 21.32 0.71
CA GLU A 226 -13.08 21.50 0.95
C GLU A 226 -13.91 21.33 -0.34
N ASP A 227 -13.26 21.30 -1.50
CA ASP A 227 -13.92 21.12 -2.78
C ASP A 227 -14.40 19.67 -2.97
N PRO A 228 -15.50 19.44 -3.70
CA PRO A 228 -15.97 18.10 -4.02
C PRO A 228 -14.92 17.30 -4.81
N VAL A 229 -14.53 16.13 -4.33
CA VAL A 229 -13.59 15.25 -5.01
C VAL A 229 -14.32 14.21 -5.83
N ARG A 230 -13.99 14.10 -7.13
CA ARG A 230 -14.47 13.05 -8.03
C ARG A 230 -13.31 12.44 -8.78
N VAL A 231 -13.25 11.10 -8.75
CA VAL A 231 -12.16 10.34 -9.39
C VAL A 231 -12.73 9.34 -10.39
N SER A 232 -12.32 9.46 -11.65
CA SER A 232 -12.47 8.40 -12.64
C SER A 232 -11.26 7.48 -12.57
N PHE A 233 -11.42 6.27 -12.04
CA PHE A 233 -10.34 5.31 -11.86
C PHE A 233 -10.50 4.11 -12.80
N THR A 234 -9.46 3.86 -13.61
CA THR A 234 -9.38 2.73 -14.55
C THR A 234 -8.13 1.90 -14.29
N PRO A 235 -8.22 0.80 -13.53
CA PRO A 235 -7.12 -0.13 -13.38
C PRO A 235 -6.97 -1.01 -14.63
N VAL A 236 -5.72 -1.26 -15.02
CA VAL A 236 -5.36 -2.11 -16.17
C VAL A 236 -4.40 -3.20 -15.69
N LEU A 237 -4.76 -4.46 -15.89
CA LEU A 237 -3.86 -5.58 -15.69
C LEU A 237 -2.94 -5.71 -16.89
N VAL A 238 -1.63 -5.82 -16.65
CA VAL A 238 -0.63 -5.97 -17.71
C VAL A 238 0.29 -7.17 -17.41
N PRO A 239 0.97 -7.74 -18.44
CA PRO A 239 1.74 -8.98 -18.31
C PRO A 239 3.10 -8.76 -17.64
N MET A 240 3.09 -8.25 -16.42
CA MET A 240 4.28 -8.14 -15.56
C MET A 240 3.96 -8.72 -14.17
N PRO A 241 4.93 -9.28 -13.46
CA PRO A 241 4.66 -9.88 -12.14
C PRO A 241 4.39 -8.83 -11.06
N ARG A 242 5.13 -7.72 -11.06
CA ARG A 242 5.10 -6.67 -10.01
C ARG A 242 5.13 -5.28 -10.63
N GLY A 243 4.70 -4.30 -9.85
CA GLY A 243 4.74 -2.88 -10.17
C GLY A 243 3.39 -2.32 -10.56
N ILE A 244 3.23 -1.02 -10.29
CA ILE A 244 2.12 -0.19 -10.78
C ILE A 244 2.72 1.05 -11.42
N LEU A 245 2.27 1.38 -12.63
CA LEU A 245 2.48 2.67 -13.27
C LEU A 245 1.11 3.37 -13.34
N ALA A 246 0.95 4.43 -12.55
CA ALA A 246 -0.27 5.23 -12.55
C ALA A 246 -0.04 6.53 -13.31
N THR A 247 -0.93 6.84 -14.25
CA THR A 247 -1.03 8.16 -14.89
C THR A 247 -2.28 8.83 -14.34
N ALA A 248 -2.07 9.93 -13.62
CA ALA A 248 -3.14 10.76 -13.08
C ALA A 248 -3.19 12.08 -13.83
N SER A 249 -4.38 12.59 -14.11
CA SER A 249 -4.55 13.91 -14.71
C SER A 249 -5.77 14.65 -14.17
N ALA A 250 -5.69 15.98 -14.17
CA ALA A 250 -6.75 16.87 -13.76
C ALA A 250 -6.66 18.18 -14.53
N SER A 251 -7.78 18.85 -14.78
CA SER A 251 -7.78 20.22 -15.31
C SER A 251 -7.10 21.16 -14.32
N VAL A 252 -6.20 22.01 -14.81
CA VAL A 252 -5.52 23.01 -13.97
C VAL A 252 -6.42 24.22 -13.72
N GLN A 253 -6.23 24.90 -12.58
CA GLN A 253 -6.86 26.17 -12.29
C GLN A 253 -6.27 27.28 -13.19
N ASP A 254 -7.04 28.34 -13.41
CA ASP A 254 -6.62 29.47 -14.25
C ASP A 254 -5.29 30.08 -13.78
N GLY A 255 -4.35 30.22 -14.70
CA GLY A 255 -3.05 30.83 -14.45
C GLY A 255 -2.00 29.91 -13.79
N VAL A 256 -2.33 28.67 -13.50
CA VAL A 256 -1.37 27.68 -12.96
C VAL A 256 -0.39 27.26 -14.07
N THR A 257 0.89 27.34 -13.76
CA THR A 257 1.99 26.99 -14.66
C THR A 257 2.63 25.64 -14.29
N VAL A 258 3.43 25.09 -15.19
CA VAL A 258 4.23 23.89 -14.90
C VAL A 258 5.20 24.12 -13.73
N ASP A 259 5.77 25.32 -13.62
CA ASP A 259 6.70 25.68 -12.54
C ASP A 259 5.99 25.71 -11.18
N ASP A 260 4.75 26.24 -11.10
CA ASP A 260 3.93 26.23 -9.88
C ASP A 260 3.65 24.81 -9.41
N VAL A 261 3.26 23.95 -10.36
CA VAL A 261 2.98 22.54 -10.07
C VAL A 261 4.26 21.86 -9.57
N ARG A 262 5.38 22.01 -10.30
CA ARG A 262 6.64 21.36 -9.94
C ARG A 262 7.15 21.81 -8.56
N ALA A 263 7.18 23.11 -8.29
CA ALA A 263 7.59 23.67 -7.00
C ALA A 263 6.74 23.14 -5.85
N THR A 264 5.43 22.94 -6.08
CA THR A 264 4.50 22.37 -5.09
C THR A 264 4.87 20.93 -4.75
N TYR A 265 5.19 20.10 -5.75
CA TYR A 265 5.62 18.70 -5.52
C TYR A 265 7.01 18.62 -4.87
N GLU A 266 7.96 19.44 -5.30
CA GLU A 266 9.28 19.53 -4.67
C GLU A 266 9.16 19.87 -3.19
N LYS A 267 8.34 20.85 -2.84
CA LYS A 267 8.08 21.24 -1.45
C LYS A 267 7.38 20.14 -0.65
N ALA A 268 6.38 19.49 -1.25
CA ALA A 268 5.58 18.48 -0.56
C ALA A 268 6.41 17.24 -0.20
N TYR A 269 7.36 16.86 -1.05
CA TYR A 269 8.11 15.61 -0.90
C TYR A 269 9.61 15.79 -0.57
N ALA A 270 10.06 17.02 -0.26
CA ALA A 270 11.46 17.32 0.05
C ALA A 270 12.04 16.47 1.19
N GLU A 271 11.24 16.21 2.23
CA GLU A 271 11.64 15.48 3.43
C GLU A 271 11.14 14.02 3.44
N GLU A 272 10.47 13.58 2.36
CA GLU A 272 9.89 12.25 2.31
C GLU A 272 10.93 11.20 1.88
N PRO A 273 11.28 10.23 2.76
CA PRO A 273 12.39 9.32 2.50
C PRO A 273 12.14 8.34 1.36
N PHE A 274 10.88 8.13 1.00
CA PHE A 274 10.49 7.14 0.00
C PHE A 274 9.79 7.72 -1.23
N VAL A 275 9.56 9.04 -1.28
CA VAL A 275 8.93 9.68 -2.45
C VAL A 275 9.97 10.52 -3.19
N HIS A 276 10.23 10.17 -4.43
CA HIS A 276 11.25 10.80 -5.26
C HIS A 276 10.63 11.44 -6.49
N LEU A 277 10.59 12.78 -6.51
CA LEU A 277 10.27 13.52 -7.72
C LEU A 277 11.48 13.47 -8.66
N LEU A 278 11.31 12.83 -9.82
CA LEU A 278 12.38 12.63 -10.78
C LEU A 278 12.77 13.96 -11.46
N PRO A 279 14.02 14.07 -11.98
CA PRO A 279 14.43 15.21 -12.78
C PRO A 279 13.50 15.43 -13.97
N GLU A 280 13.37 16.67 -14.41
CA GLU A 280 12.59 17.03 -15.59
C GLU A 280 13.00 16.18 -16.81
N GLY A 281 12.00 15.79 -17.60
CA GLY A 281 12.19 14.94 -18.77
C GLY A 281 12.43 13.44 -18.45
N THR A 282 12.57 13.07 -17.17
CA THR A 282 12.70 11.67 -16.74
C THR A 282 11.38 11.15 -16.19
N TRP A 283 10.86 10.10 -16.80
CA TRP A 283 9.56 9.51 -16.41
C TRP A 283 9.72 8.23 -15.59
N PRO A 284 8.82 7.98 -14.60
CA PRO A 284 8.84 6.77 -13.80
C PRO A 284 8.70 5.50 -14.62
N ALA A 285 9.40 4.44 -14.18
CA ALA A 285 9.26 3.09 -14.73
C ALA A 285 9.12 2.07 -13.60
N THR A 286 8.23 1.09 -13.76
CA THR A 286 7.97 0.08 -12.73
C THR A 286 9.21 -0.71 -12.32
N LYS A 287 10.09 -1.05 -13.28
CA LYS A 287 11.32 -1.79 -12.99
C LYS A 287 12.29 -1.03 -12.07
N SER A 288 12.27 0.31 -12.11
CA SER A 288 13.16 1.15 -11.30
C SER A 288 12.80 1.17 -9.81
N VAL A 289 11.60 0.73 -9.45
CA VAL A 289 11.10 0.67 -8.06
C VAL A 289 10.86 -0.76 -7.58
N THR A 290 11.08 -1.78 -8.42
CA THR A 290 10.84 -3.18 -8.07
C THR A 290 11.62 -3.59 -6.83
N GLY A 291 10.92 -4.19 -5.86
CA GLY A 291 11.48 -4.68 -4.60
C GLY A 291 11.82 -3.61 -3.57
N SER A 292 11.65 -2.32 -3.88
CA SER A 292 11.94 -1.19 -3.00
C SER A 292 10.67 -0.56 -2.41
N ASN A 293 10.85 0.22 -1.34
CA ASN A 293 9.78 1.04 -0.76
C ASN A 293 9.66 2.42 -1.43
N ALA A 294 10.34 2.63 -2.56
CA ALA A 294 10.33 3.90 -3.28
C ALA A 294 9.05 4.13 -4.08
N VAL A 295 8.67 5.39 -4.16
CA VAL A 295 7.72 5.96 -5.12
C VAL A 295 8.51 6.88 -6.04
N HIS A 296 8.50 6.62 -7.34
CA HIS A 296 9.01 7.56 -8.31
C HIS A 296 7.85 8.36 -8.89
N LEU A 297 7.96 9.68 -8.88
CA LEU A 297 6.96 10.61 -9.42
C LEU A 297 7.59 11.53 -10.46
N GLN A 298 6.80 11.92 -11.43
CA GLN A 298 7.07 13.04 -12.33
C GLN A 298 5.76 13.76 -12.64
N VAL A 299 5.82 15.06 -12.77
CA VAL A 299 4.66 15.92 -13.00
C VAL A 299 4.97 16.93 -14.10
N THR A 300 3.95 17.25 -14.90
CA THR A 300 3.99 18.31 -15.90
C THR A 300 2.61 18.90 -16.11
N VAL A 301 2.53 20.01 -16.85
CA VAL A 301 1.28 20.55 -17.40
C VAL A 301 1.32 20.39 -18.92
N ASP A 302 0.27 19.83 -19.47
CA ASP A 302 -0.02 19.83 -20.90
C ASP A 302 -0.84 21.12 -21.18
N ASP A 303 -0.14 22.18 -21.57
CA ASP A 303 -0.73 23.49 -21.80
C ASP A 303 -1.82 23.47 -22.89
N ALA A 304 -1.61 22.65 -23.93
CA ALA A 304 -2.58 22.54 -25.01
C ALA A 304 -3.91 21.90 -24.58
N ALA A 305 -3.82 20.98 -23.61
CA ALA A 305 -4.98 20.31 -23.03
C ALA A 305 -5.52 21.04 -21.78
N GLY A 306 -4.76 21.97 -21.20
CA GLY A 306 -5.09 22.62 -19.93
C GLY A 306 -5.11 21.62 -18.76
N ARG A 307 -4.21 20.62 -18.79
CA ARG A 307 -4.25 19.54 -17.79
C ARG A 307 -2.88 19.30 -17.15
N MET A 308 -2.88 19.17 -15.84
CA MET A 308 -1.77 18.55 -15.14
C MET A 308 -1.75 17.03 -15.44
N VAL A 309 -0.56 16.51 -15.64
CA VAL A 309 -0.29 15.08 -15.75
C VAL A 309 0.76 14.70 -14.72
N ALA A 310 0.39 13.80 -13.80
CA ALA A 310 1.30 13.21 -12.83
C ALA A 310 1.43 11.71 -13.10
N VAL A 311 2.67 11.25 -13.25
CA VAL A 311 2.97 9.82 -13.43
C VAL A 311 3.68 9.31 -12.20
N GLY A 312 3.19 8.20 -11.63
CA GLY A 312 3.77 7.55 -10.45
C GLY A 312 4.06 6.08 -10.69
N ALA A 313 5.20 5.61 -10.18
CA ALA A 313 5.53 4.19 -10.17
C ALA A 313 5.84 3.71 -8.76
N VAL A 314 5.30 2.52 -8.40
CA VAL A 314 5.57 1.82 -7.14
C VAL A 314 5.69 0.32 -7.38
N ASP A 315 6.39 -0.37 -6.49
CA ASP A 315 6.21 -1.82 -6.36
C ASP A 315 4.93 -2.09 -5.55
N ASN A 316 3.97 -2.79 -6.15
CA ASN A 316 2.65 -3.03 -5.55
C ASN A 316 2.68 -3.91 -4.30
N LEU A 317 3.71 -4.74 -4.13
CA LEU A 317 3.88 -5.59 -2.94
C LEU A 317 4.78 -4.93 -1.89
N ALA A 318 5.79 -4.13 -2.30
CA ALA A 318 6.64 -3.38 -1.36
C ALA A 318 5.92 -2.10 -0.91
N LYS A 319 6.19 -0.92 -1.48
CA LYS A 319 5.51 0.34 -1.08
C LYS A 319 3.99 0.27 -1.16
N GLY A 320 3.45 -0.52 -2.07
CA GLY A 320 2.00 -0.72 -2.20
C GLY A 320 1.38 -1.61 -1.12
N THR A 321 2.14 -2.30 -0.28
CA THR A 321 1.60 -3.23 0.75
C THR A 321 2.59 -3.48 1.89
N GLY A 322 3.53 -4.44 1.73
CA GLY A 322 4.39 -4.95 2.80
C GLY A 322 5.41 -3.92 3.28
N GLY A 323 5.96 -3.13 2.38
CA GLY A 323 6.91 -2.07 2.73
C GLY A 323 6.23 -0.92 3.47
N ALA A 324 5.03 -0.51 3.05
CA ALA A 324 4.22 0.45 3.80
C ALA A 324 3.86 -0.09 5.19
N ALA A 325 3.56 -1.38 5.30
CA ALA A 325 3.28 -2.02 6.58
C ALA A 325 4.49 -1.97 7.54
N VAL A 326 5.70 -2.29 7.05
CA VAL A 326 6.94 -2.20 7.86
C VAL A 326 7.28 -0.75 8.19
N GLN A 327 7.09 0.19 7.26
CA GLN A 327 7.25 1.63 7.49
C GLN A 327 6.34 2.10 8.64
N CYS A 328 5.07 1.69 8.64
CA CYS A 328 4.12 1.98 9.71
C CYS A 328 4.51 1.32 11.04
N MET A 329 5.03 0.09 11.01
CA MET A 329 5.58 -0.56 12.21
C MET A 329 6.69 0.26 12.83
N ASN A 330 7.63 0.74 12.01
CA ASN A 330 8.75 1.55 12.49
C ASN A 330 8.25 2.81 13.21
N LEU A 331 7.31 3.54 12.61
CA LEU A 331 6.70 4.72 13.22
C LEU A 331 5.96 4.40 14.52
N ALA A 332 5.17 3.32 14.53
CA ALA A 332 4.43 2.88 15.71
C ALA A 332 5.35 2.53 16.89
N LEU A 333 6.53 2.00 16.61
CA LEU A 333 7.53 1.61 17.61
C LEU A 333 8.52 2.73 17.94
N GLY A 334 8.43 3.90 17.30
CA GLY A 334 9.37 5.00 17.48
C GLY A 334 10.77 4.71 16.89
N LEU A 335 10.85 3.77 15.93
CA LEU A 335 12.07 3.48 15.18
C LEU A 335 12.22 4.46 14.01
N PRO A 336 13.46 4.66 13.49
CA PRO A 336 13.63 5.40 12.24
C PRO A 336 12.80 4.76 11.12
N GLU A 337 12.00 5.55 10.44
CA GLU A 337 11.00 5.13 9.45
C GLU A 337 11.57 4.20 8.36
N GLN A 338 12.84 4.40 8.00
CA GLN A 338 13.55 3.67 6.93
C GLN A 338 14.16 2.34 7.39
N THR A 339 14.11 2.00 8.67
CA THR A 339 14.78 0.81 9.19
C THR A 339 14.30 -0.46 8.48
N GLY A 340 15.22 -1.26 7.96
CA GLY A 340 14.93 -2.48 7.22
C GLY A 340 14.32 -2.29 5.82
N LEU A 341 14.16 -1.04 5.35
CA LEU A 341 13.55 -0.70 4.07
C LEU A 341 14.57 -0.08 3.10
N SER A 342 14.51 -0.47 1.83
CA SER A 342 15.34 0.08 0.76
C SER A 342 14.53 1.02 -0.12
N SER A 343 15.09 2.18 -0.49
CA SER A 343 14.60 3.05 -1.55
C SER A 343 15.20 2.71 -2.93
N ILE A 344 16.08 1.69 -3.01
CA ILE A 344 16.77 1.31 -4.24
C ILE A 344 16.09 0.09 -4.86
N GLY A 345 15.58 0.24 -6.08
CA GLY A 345 14.97 -0.86 -6.82
C GLY A 345 15.99 -1.85 -7.40
N LEU A 346 15.50 -3.05 -7.74
CA LEU A 346 16.31 -4.18 -8.23
C LEU A 346 16.61 -4.14 -9.75
N ALA A 347 16.27 -3.02 -10.44
CA ALA A 347 16.51 -2.93 -11.88
C ALA A 347 17.86 -3.60 -12.32
N PRO A 348 17.97 -4.18 -13.53
CA PRO A 348 17.21 -3.99 -14.77
C PRO A 348 15.91 -4.74 -14.89
#